data_32ea2e2a6617599b8e3b4b1bf91e3fa3
#
_entry.id   32ea2e2a6617599b8e3b4b1bf91e3fa3
#
_cell.length_a   1.000
_cell.length_b   1.000
_cell.length_c   1.000
_cell.angle_alpha   90.00
_cell.angle_beta   90.00
_cell.angle_gamma   90.00
#
_symmetry.space_group_name_H-M   'P 1'
#
loop_
_entity.id
_entity.type
_entity.pdbx_description
1 polymer ?
#
loop_
_entity_poly.entity_id
_entity_poly.type
_entity_poly.pdbx_seq_one_letter_code
_entity_poly.pdbx_strand_id
1 'polypeptide(L)'
;VEVVSGLATSTEVVEQLCQCVSGWGKQPVRCRSTPGFIVNRVARPFYAEAWRALEEQVAAPEVIDAALRDGGGFPMGPLALTDLIGQDVNFAVTCSVFNAFWQDRRYLPSLLQQELALAGRLGKKSGHGVYRWPAETLPDAALPPVMMGAESVTVRSDNVTELDDVLLLETEGETALALSIKHHRPVVVYDLCASDTVVLAAAATNAPAATDKAVHYFQQQGKKVLRIADYPGLLVWRTVAMLINEALDAVQKGV
;
A
#
# COMPACT_ATOMS: atom_id res chain seq x y z
N VAL A 1 19.08 13.16 5.68
CA VAL A 1 19.31 12.84 7.10
C VAL A 1 18.42 13.73 7.97
N GLU A 2 17.66 13.15 8.90
CA GLU A 2 16.85 13.90 9.85
C GLU A 2 17.74 14.45 10.96
N VAL A 3 17.76 15.78 11.13
CA VAL A 3 18.43 16.47 12.23
C VAL A 3 17.36 16.81 13.26
N VAL A 4 17.31 16.00 14.32
CA VAL A 4 16.24 16.03 15.32
C VAL A 4 16.61 16.94 16.47
N SER A 5 15.75 17.93 16.76
CA SER A 5 15.92 18.84 17.89
C SER A 5 14.95 18.49 19.04
N GLY A 6 15.48 18.29 20.23
CA GLY A 6 14.73 18.20 21.46
C GLY A 6 14.47 19.58 22.08
N LEU A 7 13.70 19.62 23.18
CA LEU A 7 13.32 20.88 23.85
C LEU A 7 14.51 21.71 24.34
N ALA A 8 15.62 21.06 24.68
CA ALA A 8 16.83 21.73 25.21
C ALA A 8 17.94 21.90 24.14
N THR A 9 17.69 21.54 22.88
CA THR A 9 18.67 21.66 21.80
C THR A 9 18.72 23.10 21.32
N SER A 10 19.91 23.74 21.36
CA SER A 10 20.06 25.10 20.88
C SER A 10 20.06 25.15 19.34
N THR A 11 19.70 26.31 18.79
CA THR A 11 19.67 26.54 17.34
C THR A 11 21.06 26.38 16.72
N GLU A 12 22.11 26.82 17.42
CA GLU A 12 23.50 26.75 16.96
C GLU A 12 23.95 25.30 16.76
N VAL A 13 23.57 24.38 17.67
CA VAL A 13 23.87 22.95 17.54
C VAL A 13 23.16 22.36 16.32
N VAL A 14 21.88 22.70 16.09
CA VAL A 14 21.14 22.24 14.91
C VAL A 14 21.80 22.73 13.62
N GLU A 15 22.22 23.99 13.57
CA GLU A 15 22.89 24.57 12.41
C GLU A 15 24.23 23.91 12.13
N GLN A 16 25.06 23.69 13.16
CA GLN A 16 26.33 22.98 13.05
C GLN A 16 26.13 21.56 12.51
N LEU A 17 25.14 20.81 13.01
CA LEU A 17 24.84 19.47 12.53
C LEU A 17 24.33 19.48 11.08
N CYS A 18 23.51 20.43 10.69
CA CYS A 18 23.08 20.60 9.31
C CYS A 18 24.27 20.86 8.38
N GLN A 19 25.23 21.71 8.79
CA GLN A 19 26.45 21.97 8.04
C GLN A 19 27.32 20.71 7.91
N CYS A 20 27.52 19.96 9.00
CA CYS A 20 28.22 18.68 8.97
C CYS A 20 27.59 17.68 8.01
N VAL A 21 26.29 17.49 8.08
CA VAL A 21 25.54 16.57 7.20
C VAL A 21 25.67 17.00 5.74
N SER A 22 25.59 18.30 5.46
CA SER A 22 25.80 18.84 4.11
C SER A 22 27.24 18.60 3.63
N GLY A 23 28.22 18.76 4.53
CA GLY A 23 29.63 18.45 4.23
C GLY A 23 29.87 16.98 3.86
N TRP A 24 29.04 16.07 4.30
CA TRP A 24 29.07 14.65 3.90
C TRP A 24 28.35 14.38 2.57
N GLY A 25 27.91 15.41 1.85
CA GLY A 25 27.15 15.29 0.62
C GLY A 25 25.72 14.75 0.82
N LYS A 26 25.16 14.89 2.04
CA LYS A 26 23.82 14.48 2.38
C LYS A 26 22.90 15.70 2.54
N GLN A 27 21.62 15.52 2.26
CA GLN A 27 20.58 16.53 2.48
C GLN A 27 20.12 16.48 3.95
N PRO A 28 20.37 17.51 4.80
CA PRO A 28 19.81 17.59 6.13
C PRO A 28 18.34 18.07 6.07
N VAL A 29 17.50 17.47 6.90
CA VAL A 29 16.13 17.92 7.13
C VAL A 29 15.97 18.14 8.64
N ARG A 30 15.58 19.36 9.04
CA ARG A 30 15.33 19.68 10.44
C ARG A 30 13.96 19.14 10.82
N CYS A 31 13.86 18.46 11.96
CA CYS A 31 12.60 18.01 12.51
C CYS A 31 12.58 18.06 14.03
N ARG A 32 11.40 18.10 14.59
CA ARG A 32 11.19 18.06 16.04
C ARG A 32 11.31 16.63 16.55
N SER A 33 11.68 16.49 17.84
CA SER A 33 11.69 15.21 18.53
C SER A 33 10.24 14.75 18.80
N THR A 34 9.62 14.17 17.77
CA THR A 34 8.30 13.56 17.82
C THR A 34 8.41 12.07 17.48
N PRO A 35 7.46 11.22 17.91
CA PRO A 35 7.54 9.79 17.68
C PRO A 35 7.64 9.44 16.18
N GLY A 36 8.68 8.69 15.81
CA GLY A 36 8.98 8.30 14.42
C GLY A 36 9.54 9.43 13.55
N PHE A 37 9.74 10.61 14.09
CA PHE A 37 10.21 11.82 13.37
C PHE A 37 9.39 12.06 12.11
N ILE A 38 10.02 12.20 10.93
CA ILE A 38 9.33 12.33 9.65
C ILE A 38 9.16 10.96 9.00
N VAL A 39 10.27 10.28 8.70
CA VAL A 39 10.27 9.09 7.84
C VAL A 39 9.55 7.91 8.48
N ASN A 40 9.91 7.54 9.72
CA ASN A 40 9.28 6.41 10.40
C ASN A 40 7.82 6.66 10.76
N ARG A 41 7.38 7.89 10.84
CA ARG A 41 5.99 8.27 11.03
C ARG A 41 5.21 8.20 9.72
N VAL A 42 5.63 8.98 8.72
CA VAL A 42 4.91 9.13 7.45
C VAL A 42 4.88 7.83 6.65
N ALA A 43 5.92 6.99 6.76
CA ALA A 43 5.98 5.70 6.07
C ALA A 43 5.17 4.58 6.75
N ARG A 44 4.66 4.76 7.98
CA ARG A 44 3.94 3.66 8.68
C ARG A 44 2.73 3.13 7.92
N PRO A 45 1.86 3.96 7.33
CA PRO A 45 0.74 3.45 6.56
C PRO A 45 1.11 2.51 5.42
N PHE A 46 2.27 2.67 4.78
CA PHE A 46 2.75 1.77 3.72
C PHE A 46 2.82 0.30 4.18
N TYR A 47 3.31 0.08 5.40
CA TYR A 47 3.34 -1.25 6.00
C TYR A 47 1.99 -1.65 6.59
N ALA A 48 1.35 -0.72 7.34
CA ALA A 48 0.13 -1.01 8.07
C ALA A 48 -1.04 -1.41 7.15
N GLU A 49 -1.20 -0.73 6.00
CA GLU A 49 -2.26 -1.06 5.04
C GLU A 49 -2.02 -2.42 4.37
N ALA A 50 -0.77 -2.78 4.07
CA ALA A 50 -0.44 -4.08 3.52
C ALA A 50 -0.69 -5.23 4.53
N TRP A 51 -0.28 -5.05 5.78
CA TRP A 51 -0.56 -6.04 6.84
C TRP A 51 -2.05 -6.18 7.08
N ARG A 52 -2.80 -5.09 7.09
CA ARG A 52 -4.27 -5.11 7.23
C ARG A 52 -4.92 -5.84 6.07
N ALA A 53 -4.53 -5.56 4.83
CA ALA A 53 -5.03 -6.25 3.66
C ALA A 53 -4.74 -7.78 3.71
N LEU A 54 -3.58 -8.17 4.23
CA LEU A 54 -3.23 -9.57 4.41
C LEU A 54 -4.06 -10.23 5.52
N GLU A 55 -4.25 -9.57 6.67
CA GLU A 55 -5.08 -10.05 7.78
C GLU A 55 -6.55 -10.20 7.38
N GLU A 56 -7.06 -9.26 6.58
CA GLU A 56 -8.42 -9.29 6.05
C GLU A 56 -8.58 -10.19 4.80
N GLN A 57 -7.52 -10.92 4.43
CA GLN A 57 -7.52 -11.88 3.31
C GLN A 57 -7.93 -11.26 1.96
N VAL A 58 -7.56 -10.01 1.76
CA VAL A 58 -7.88 -9.26 0.53
C VAL A 58 -7.17 -9.87 -0.68
N ALA A 59 -5.91 -10.28 -0.51
CA ALA A 59 -5.12 -10.96 -1.54
C ALA A 59 -3.93 -11.71 -0.90
N ALA A 60 -3.29 -12.56 -1.69
CA ALA A 60 -2.03 -13.20 -1.32
C ALA A 60 -0.88 -12.18 -1.21
N PRO A 61 0.16 -12.45 -0.40
CA PRO A 61 1.26 -11.50 -0.19
C PRO A 61 1.91 -10.97 -1.46
N GLU A 62 2.15 -11.84 -2.44
CA GLU A 62 2.75 -11.49 -3.73
C GLU A 62 1.85 -10.55 -4.56
N VAL A 63 0.54 -10.68 -4.43
CA VAL A 63 -0.43 -9.80 -5.11
C VAL A 63 -0.44 -8.42 -4.45
N ILE A 64 -0.41 -8.35 -3.11
CA ILE A 64 -0.32 -7.09 -2.37
C ILE A 64 0.97 -6.35 -2.72
N ASP A 65 2.10 -7.06 -2.72
CA ASP A 65 3.39 -6.47 -3.07
C ASP A 65 3.46 -6.02 -4.54
N ALA A 66 2.95 -6.83 -5.45
CA ALA A 66 2.88 -6.46 -6.88
C ALA A 66 1.95 -5.27 -7.12
N ALA A 67 0.81 -5.20 -6.44
CA ALA A 67 -0.12 -4.08 -6.54
C ALA A 67 0.56 -2.75 -6.19
N LEU A 68 1.31 -2.69 -5.10
CA LEU A 68 1.98 -1.46 -4.67
C LEU A 68 3.27 -1.20 -5.47
N ARG A 69 4.08 -2.24 -5.74
CA ARG A 69 5.30 -2.09 -6.53
C ARG A 69 5.00 -1.76 -7.99
N ASP A 70 4.24 -2.62 -8.66
CA ASP A 70 4.04 -2.56 -10.10
C ASP A 70 2.84 -1.67 -10.47
N GLY A 71 1.77 -1.67 -9.68
CA GLY A 71 0.60 -0.80 -9.87
C GLY A 71 0.83 0.61 -9.33
N GLY A 72 1.34 0.73 -8.10
CA GLY A 72 1.54 2.00 -7.41
C GLY A 72 2.87 2.69 -7.70
N GLY A 73 3.82 2.04 -8.39
CA GLY A 73 5.13 2.61 -8.72
C GLY A 73 6.09 2.72 -7.53
N PHE A 74 5.85 2.01 -6.43
CA PHE A 74 6.79 1.96 -5.31
C PHE A 74 8.02 1.10 -5.65
N PRO A 75 9.20 1.43 -5.11
CA PRO A 75 10.44 0.69 -5.42
C PRO A 75 10.40 -0.79 -5.02
N MET A 76 9.62 -1.13 -3.99
CA MET A 76 9.50 -2.48 -3.46
C MET A 76 8.11 -2.67 -2.84
N GLY A 77 7.62 -3.90 -2.86
CA GLY A 77 6.39 -4.25 -2.14
C GLY A 77 6.58 -4.16 -0.62
N PRO A 78 5.56 -3.75 0.14
CA PRO A 78 5.66 -3.50 1.58
C PRO A 78 6.00 -4.76 2.40
N LEU A 79 5.47 -5.91 2.03
CA LEU A 79 5.70 -7.16 2.77
C LEU A 79 7.13 -7.68 2.52
N ALA A 80 7.62 -7.61 1.27
CA ALA A 80 9.02 -7.90 0.95
C ALA A 80 9.98 -6.92 1.65
N LEU A 81 9.60 -5.65 1.77
CA LEU A 81 10.39 -4.65 2.47
C LEU A 81 10.46 -4.93 3.98
N THR A 82 9.37 -5.41 4.61
CA THR A 82 9.43 -5.81 6.02
C THR A 82 10.33 -7.02 6.23
N ASP A 83 10.38 -7.98 5.29
CA ASP A 83 11.33 -9.09 5.32
C ASP A 83 12.78 -8.64 5.15
N LEU A 84 13.03 -7.62 4.34
CA LEU A 84 14.37 -7.04 4.12
C LEU A 84 14.87 -6.31 5.38
N ILE A 85 14.00 -5.53 6.04
CA ILE A 85 14.30 -4.78 7.29
C ILE A 85 14.49 -5.78 8.46
N GLY A 86 13.68 -6.79 8.48
CA GLY A 86 13.50 -7.74 9.57
C GLY A 86 12.19 -7.51 10.30
N GLN A 87 11.38 -8.58 10.43
CA GLN A 87 10.05 -8.52 11.03
C GLN A 87 10.08 -8.02 12.48
N ASP A 88 11.08 -8.44 13.26
CA ASP A 88 11.31 -7.97 14.62
C ASP A 88 11.59 -6.45 14.70
N VAL A 89 12.45 -5.95 13.80
CA VAL A 89 12.81 -4.52 13.77
C VAL A 89 11.62 -3.67 13.33
N ASN A 90 10.96 -4.03 12.22
CA ASN A 90 9.82 -3.27 11.73
C ASN A 90 8.65 -3.29 12.72
N PHE A 91 8.37 -4.46 13.34
CA PHE A 91 7.35 -4.61 14.38
C PHE A 91 7.67 -3.76 15.63
N ALA A 92 8.92 -3.80 16.11
CA ALA A 92 9.33 -3.00 17.27
C ALA A 92 9.17 -1.49 17.03
N VAL A 93 9.52 -1.01 15.83
CA VAL A 93 9.31 0.40 15.44
C VAL A 93 7.81 0.73 15.41
N THR A 94 6.97 -0.14 14.85
CA THR A 94 5.51 0.07 14.82
C THR A 94 4.95 0.15 16.23
N CYS A 95 5.32 -0.78 17.13
CA CYS A 95 4.91 -0.75 18.54
C CYS A 95 5.37 0.53 19.26
N SER A 96 6.60 0.97 19.00
CA SER A 96 7.15 2.20 19.59
C SER A 96 6.32 3.44 19.18
N VAL A 97 6.02 3.56 17.89
CA VAL A 97 5.18 4.66 17.37
C VAL A 97 3.76 4.59 17.93
N PHE A 98 3.14 3.41 17.91
CA PHE A 98 1.80 3.16 18.42
C PHE A 98 1.66 3.58 19.90
N ASN A 99 2.60 3.14 20.75
CA ASN A 99 2.58 3.49 22.17
C ASN A 99 2.84 4.98 22.40
N ALA A 100 3.74 5.59 21.63
CA ALA A 100 4.07 7.00 21.76
C ALA A 100 2.95 7.94 21.26
N PHE A 101 2.07 7.47 20.39
CA PHE A 101 0.84 8.16 19.98
C PHE A 101 -0.39 7.73 20.79
N TRP A 102 -0.18 7.25 22.01
CA TRP A 102 -1.27 6.87 22.93
C TRP A 102 -2.22 5.84 22.33
N GLN A 103 -1.65 4.85 21.62
CA GLN A 103 -2.38 3.75 20.99
C GLN A 103 -3.37 4.20 19.91
N ASP A 104 -3.01 5.23 19.15
CA ASP A 104 -3.78 5.66 18.00
C ASP A 104 -3.87 4.51 16.97
N ARG A 105 -5.11 4.14 16.61
CA ARG A 105 -5.40 3.00 15.74
C ARG A 105 -4.79 3.12 14.33
N ARG A 106 -4.38 4.32 13.89
CA ARG A 106 -3.64 4.50 12.64
C ARG A 106 -2.32 3.73 12.61
N TYR A 107 -1.72 3.51 13.78
CA TYR A 107 -0.43 2.82 13.92
C TYR A 107 -0.57 1.42 14.56
N LEU A 108 -1.76 0.84 14.55
CA LEU A 108 -2.02 -0.46 15.18
C LEU A 108 -1.07 -1.53 14.62
N PRO A 109 -0.28 -2.19 15.48
CA PRO A 109 0.61 -3.27 15.05
C PRO A 109 -0.17 -4.49 14.55
N SER A 110 0.35 -5.18 13.55
CA SER A 110 -0.22 -6.40 13.00
C SER A 110 0.03 -7.61 13.89
N LEU A 111 -1.01 -8.42 14.12
CA LEU A 111 -0.90 -9.68 14.84
C LEU A 111 -0.12 -10.73 14.02
N LEU A 112 -0.31 -10.76 12.70
CA LEU A 112 0.46 -11.67 11.83
C LEU A 112 1.95 -11.34 11.86
N GLN A 113 2.30 -10.04 11.85
CA GLN A 113 3.69 -9.62 11.97
C GLN A 113 4.28 -9.98 13.33
N GLN A 114 3.49 -9.84 14.40
CA GLN A 114 3.89 -10.27 15.73
C GLN A 114 4.19 -11.78 15.79
N GLU A 115 3.32 -12.59 15.21
CA GLU A 115 3.52 -14.05 15.14
C GLU A 115 4.80 -14.43 14.40
N LEU A 116 5.09 -13.78 13.27
CA LEU A 116 6.33 -14.00 12.54
C LEU A 116 7.55 -13.65 13.39
N ALA A 117 7.52 -12.50 14.08
CA ALA A 117 8.61 -12.07 14.94
C ALA A 117 8.84 -13.04 16.11
N LEU A 118 7.77 -13.47 16.80
CA LEU A 118 7.83 -14.43 17.90
C LEU A 118 8.28 -15.82 17.46
N ALA A 119 7.91 -16.25 16.26
CA ALA A 119 8.33 -17.53 15.67
C ALA A 119 9.78 -17.52 15.14
N GLY A 120 10.50 -16.40 15.26
CA GLY A 120 11.85 -16.26 14.70
C GLY A 120 11.90 -16.20 13.16
N ARG A 121 10.75 -16.01 12.51
CA ARG A 121 10.64 -15.81 11.06
C ARG A 121 10.88 -14.33 10.72
N LEU A 122 12.15 -13.92 10.78
CA LEU A 122 12.54 -12.53 10.76
C LEU A 122 12.80 -11.98 9.34
N GLY A 123 12.44 -12.71 8.31
CA GLY A 123 12.68 -12.33 6.92
C GLY A 123 14.04 -12.83 6.41
N LYS A 124 14.68 -12.00 5.57
CA LYS A 124 15.92 -12.35 4.87
C LYS A 124 17.04 -12.82 5.83
N LYS A 125 17.18 -12.18 6.97
CA LYS A 125 18.24 -12.49 7.96
C LYS A 125 18.11 -13.87 8.63
N SER A 126 16.89 -14.42 8.67
CA SER A 126 16.61 -15.76 9.24
C SER A 126 16.27 -16.79 8.16
N GLY A 127 16.33 -16.43 6.88
CA GLY A 127 15.96 -17.30 5.77
C GLY A 127 14.44 -17.46 5.56
N HIS A 128 13.61 -16.91 6.42
CA HIS A 128 12.16 -17.02 6.33
C HIS A 128 11.46 -15.85 7.04
N GLY A 129 10.50 -15.26 6.39
CA GLY A 129 9.59 -14.23 6.92
C GLY A 129 8.21 -14.46 6.32
N VAL A 130 7.65 -13.43 5.65
CA VAL A 130 6.51 -13.58 4.75
C VAL A 130 6.90 -14.51 3.60
N TYR A 131 8.11 -14.31 3.08
CA TYR A 131 8.69 -15.12 2.00
C TYR A 131 9.80 -16.05 2.51
N ARG A 132 10.19 -17.02 1.67
CA ARG A 132 11.39 -17.86 1.89
C ARG A 132 12.58 -17.21 1.20
N TRP A 133 13.74 -17.19 1.87
CA TRP A 133 14.98 -16.60 1.41
C TRP A 133 16.14 -17.62 1.42
N PRO A 134 17.15 -17.57 0.51
CA PRO A 134 17.19 -16.60 -0.60
C PRO A 134 16.08 -16.89 -1.60
N ALA A 135 15.36 -15.83 -1.99
CA ALA A 135 14.50 -15.88 -3.16
C ALA A 135 15.37 -15.47 -4.34
N GLU A 136 15.56 -16.34 -5.32
CA GLU A 136 16.20 -15.97 -6.60
C GLU A 136 15.34 -14.90 -7.28
N THR A 137 14.02 -15.02 -7.15
CA THR A 137 13.03 -14.00 -7.47
C THR A 137 11.93 -14.03 -6.40
N LEU A 138 11.39 -12.88 -6.02
CA LEU A 138 10.14 -12.86 -5.25
C LEU A 138 9.04 -13.49 -6.10
N PRO A 139 8.10 -14.24 -5.49
CA PRO A 139 7.00 -14.81 -6.24
C PRO A 139 6.27 -13.74 -7.03
N ASP A 140 6.05 -13.98 -8.31
CA ASP A 140 5.22 -13.10 -9.12
C ASP A 140 3.75 -13.40 -8.85
N ALA A 141 2.94 -12.35 -8.86
CA ALA A 141 1.50 -12.50 -8.76
C ALA A 141 0.96 -13.24 -10.00
N ALA A 142 0.14 -14.25 -9.76
CA ALA A 142 -0.53 -14.96 -10.86
C ALA A 142 -1.48 -14.00 -11.58
N LEU A 143 -1.32 -13.90 -12.89
CA LEU A 143 -2.21 -13.11 -13.73
C LEU A 143 -3.43 -13.94 -14.14
N PRO A 144 -4.64 -13.35 -14.18
CA PRO A 144 -5.81 -14.07 -14.67
C PRO A 144 -5.66 -14.40 -16.16
N PRO A 145 -6.22 -15.53 -16.62
CA PRO A 145 -6.23 -15.85 -18.04
C PRO A 145 -7.03 -14.80 -18.83
N VAL A 146 -6.72 -14.67 -20.11
CA VAL A 146 -7.53 -13.87 -21.03
C VAL A 146 -8.88 -14.56 -21.23
N MET A 147 -9.95 -13.84 -20.91
CA MET A 147 -11.33 -14.32 -21.00
C MET A 147 -12.09 -13.57 -22.11
N MET A 148 -13.34 -13.95 -22.32
CA MET A 148 -14.21 -13.26 -23.30
C MET A 148 -14.44 -11.81 -22.86
N GLY A 149 -14.31 -10.89 -23.80
CA GLY A 149 -14.50 -9.46 -23.58
C GLY A 149 -15.96 -9.01 -23.67
N ALA A 150 -16.15 -7.71 -23.47
CA ALA A 150 -17.42 -7.03 -23.70
C ALA A 150 -17.67 -6.91 -25.22
N GLU A 151 -18.94 -7.01 -25.64
CA GLU A 151 -19.37 -6.76 -27.01
C GLU A 151 -19.42 -5.26 -27.33
N SER A 152 -19.71 -4.44 -26.30
CA SER A 152 -19.73 -2.98 -26.39
C SER A 152 -18.91 -2.32 -25.28
N VAL A 153 -18.19 -1.27 -25.64
CA VAL A 153 -17.40 -0.44 -24.71
C VAL A 153 -17.75 1.02 -24.90
N THR A 154 -18.21 1.69 -23.86
CA THR A 154 -18.52 3.12 -23.87
C THR A 154 -17.79 3.83 -22.74
N VAL A 155 -16.86 4.71 -23.07
CA VAL A 155 -16.19 5.59 -22.11
C VAL A 155 -17.06 6.83 -21.90
N ARG A 156 -17.58 7.03 -20.69
CA ARG A 156 -18.43 8.18 -20.33
C ARG A 156 -17.65 9.34 -19.75
N SER A 157 -16.56 9.05 -19.04
CA SER A 157 -15.60 10.00 -18.47
C SER A 157 -14.30 9.28 -18.18
N ASP A 158 -13.28 10.00 -17.72
CA ASP A 158 -11.97 9.44 -17.40
C ASP A 158 -12.03 8.30 -16.37
N ASN A 159 -13.04 8.33 -15.48
CA ASN A 159 -13.19 7.38 -14.37
C ASN A 159 -14.37 6.41 -14.55
N VAL A 160 -15.11 6.49 -15.66
CA VAL A 160 -16.35 5.71 -15.88
C VAL A 160 -16.38 5.09 -17.27
N THR A 161 -16.32 3.77 -17.31
CA THR A 161 -16.45 2.99 -18.55
C THR A 161 -17.59 1.98 -18.43
N GLU A 162 -18.42 1.85 -19.43
CA GLU A 162 -19.43 0.80 -19.54
C GLU A 162 -18.95 -0.32 -20.45
N LEU A 163 -19.00 -1.54 -19.94
CA LEU A 163 -18.66 -2.77 -20.63
C LEU A 163 -19.94 -3.62 -20.71
N ASP A 164 -20.74 -3.43 -21.76
CA ASP A 164 -22.11 -3.93 -21.88
C ASP A 164 -22.98 -3.47 -20.66
N ASP A 165 -23.39 -4.42 -19.83
CA ASP A 165 -24.17 -4.18 -18.60
C ASP A 165 -23.31 -3.85 -17.37
N VAL A 166 -21.99 -4.01 -17.46
CA VAL A 166 -21.04 -3.83 -16.36
C VAL A 166 -20.53 -2.39 -16.31
N LEU A 167 -20.54 -1.80 -15.13
CA LEU A 167 -19.93 -0.51 -14.88
C LEU A 167 -18.51 -0.69 -14.34
N LEU A 168 -17.52 -0.15 -15.04
CA LEU A 168 -16.12 -0.13 -14.64
C LEU A 168 -15.78 1.27 -14.12
N LEU A 169 -15.38 1.36 -12.84
CA LEU A 169 -15.14 2.62 -12.13
C LEU A 169 -13.75 2.65 -11.52
N GLU A 170 -13.07 3.79 -11.59
CA GLU A 170 -11.90 4.04 -10.75
C GLU A 170 -12.33 4.20 -9.28
N THR A 171 -11.53 3.69 -8.35
CA THR A 171 -11.86 3.77 -6.94
C THR A 171 -11.80 5.20 -6.40
N GLU A 172 -12.83 5.58 -5.65
CA GLU A 172 -12.88 6.79 -4.83
C GLU A 172 -13.05 6.45 -3.34
N GLY A 173 -12.81 5.18 -2.97
CA GLY A 173 -12.87 4.70 -1.59
C GLY A 173 -14.04 3.78 -1.30
N GLU A 174 -15.12 3.77 -2.11
CA GLU A 174 -16.25 2.86 -1.96
C GLU A 174 -15.91 1.44 -2.46
N THR A 175 -16.57 0.42 -1.90
CA THR A 175 -16.47 -0.95 -2.40
C THR A 175 -17.27 -1.15 -3.69
N ALA A 176 -16.87 -2.13 -4.51
CA ALA A 176 -17.63 -2.51 -5.70
C ALA A 176 -19.05 -2.95 -5.35
N LEU A 177 -19.25 -3.61 -4.20
CA LEU A 177 -20.58 -4.00 -3.71
C LEU A 177 -21.46 -2.80 -3.39
N ALA A 178 -20.94 -1.80 -2.66
CA ALA A 178 -21.69 -0.59 -2.33
C ALA A 178 -22.09 0.17 -3.60
N LEU A 179 -21.15 0.30 -4.55
CA LEU A 179 -21.42 0.92 -5.84
C LEU A 179 -22.41 0.11 -6.70
N SER A 180 -22.34 -1.23 -6.67
CA SER A 180 -23.31 -2.08 -7.38
C SER A 180 -24.74 -1.87 -6.87
N ILE A 181 -24.91 -1.75 -5.56
CA ILE A 181 -26.21 -1.43 -4.93
C ILE A 181 -26.68 -0.04 -5.36
N LYS A 182 -25.79 0.96 -5.31
CA LYS A 182 -26.08 2.37 -5.65
C LYS A 182 -26.50 2.54 -7.13
N HIS A 183 -25.85 1.82 -8.03
CA HIS A 183 -26.09 1.91 -9.47
C HIS A 183 -27.09 0.88 -10.01
N HIS A 184 -27.57 -0.07 -9.18
CA HIS A 184 -28.49 -1.14 -9.55
C HIS A 184 -28.00 -1.99 -10.74
N ARG A 185 -26.66 -2.24 -10.83
CA ARG A 185 -26.04 -3.01 -11.90
C ARG A 185 -24.68 -3.58 -11.45
N PRO A 186 -24.13 -4.57 -12.16
CA PRO A 186 -22.79 -5.07 -11.86
C PRO A 186 -21.74 -3.97 -11.92
N VAL A 187 -20.90 -3.88 -10.89
CA VAL A 187 -19.78 -2.93 -10.82
C VAL A 187 -18.46 -3.66 -10.62
N VAL A 188 -17.45 -3.28 -11.37
CA VAL A 188 -16.04 -3.61 -11.14
C VAL A 188 -15.31 -2.30 -10.85
N VAL A 189 -14.51 -2.29 -9.79
CA VAL A 189 -13.70 -1.13 -9.41
C VAL A 189 -12.24 -1.42 -9.70
N TYR A 190 -11.51 -0.44 -10.24
CA TYR A 190 -10.07 -0.54 -10.44
C TYR A 190 -9.33 0.55 -9.64
N ASP A 191 -8.07 0.24 -9.31
CA ASP A 191 -7.21 1.08 -8.47
C ASP A 191 -6.45 2.12 -9.29
N LEU A 192 -5.86 3.10 -8.61
CA LEU A 192 -4.87 4.00 -9.21
C LEU A 192 -3.76 3.18 -9.86
N CYS A 193 -3.37 3.60 -11.05
CA CYS A 193 -2.41 2.88 -11.87
C CYS A 193 -1.30 3.82 -12.34
N ALA A 194 -0.13 3.74 -11.69
CA ALA A 194 1.06 4.52 -12.06
C ALA A 194 1.90 3.84 -13.16
N SER A 195 1.56 2.62 -13.57
CA SER A 195 2.32 1.82 -14.55
C SER A 195 1.40 0.96 -15.42
N ASP A 196 1.92 -0.16 -15.92
CA ASP A 196 1.15 -1.10 -16.76
C ASP A 196 0.38 -2.17 -15.97
N THR A 197 0.38 -2.10 -14.64
CA THR A 197 -0.30 -3.07 -13.77
C THR A 197 -1.50 -2.44 -13.09
N VAL A 198 -2.70 -2.97 -13.36
CA VAL A 198 -3.97 -2.53 -12.79
C VAL A 198 -4.46 -3.55 -11.77
N VAL A 199 -4.89 -3.05 -10.62
CA VAL A 199 -5.57 -3.84 -9.59
C VAL A 199 -7.07 -3.63 -9.74
N LEU A 200 -7.85 -4.70 -9.67
CA LEU A 200 -9.31 -4.59 -9.71
C LEU A 200 -9.99 -5.54 -8.72
N ALA A 201 -11.18 -5.12 -8.31
CA ALA A 201 -12.09 -5.90 -7.50
C ALA A 201 -13.52 -5.81 -8.06
N ALA A 202 -14.28 -6.85 -7.85
CA ALA A 202 -15.68 -6.93 -8.30
C ALA A 202 -16.60 -7.15 -7.11
N ALA A 203 -17.82 -6.63 -7.19
CA ALA A 203 -18.85 -6.93 -6.22
C ALA A 203 -19.09 -8.45 -6.13
N ALA A 204 -19.22 -8.97 -4.91
CA ALA A 204 -19.46 -10.40 -4.68
C ALA A 204 -20.76 -10.92 -5.31
N THR A 205 -21.68 -10.02 -5.64
CA THR A 205 -22.96 -10.33 -6.31
C THR A 205 -22.82 -10.41 -7.82
N ASN A 206 -21.68 -10.03 -8.40
CA ASN A 206 -21.49 -10.09 -9.84
C ASN A 206 -21.37 -11.52 -10.34
N ALA A 207 -21.92 -11.79 -11.53
CA ALA A 207 -21.59 -13.00 -12.26
C ALA A 207 -20.08 -12.96 -12.65
N PRO A 208 -19.39 -14.12 -12.71
CA PRO A 208 -17.98 -14.17 -13.10
C PRO A 208 -17.65 -13.42 -14.39
N ALA A 209 -18.52 -13.53 -15.39
CA ALA A 209 -18.39 -12.84 -16.68
C ALA A 209 -18.25 -11.31 -16.56
N ALA A 210 -18.83 -10.69 -15.55
CA ALA A 210 -18.69 -9.24 -15.33
C ALA A 210 -17.25 -8.85 -15.02
N THR A 211 -16.57 -9.64 -14.19
CA THR A 211 -15.15 -9.43 -13.89
C THR A 211 -14.27 -9.72 -15.11
N ASP A 212 -14.61 -10.76 -15.86
CA ASP A 212 -13.86 -11.16 -17.06
C ASP A 212 -13.87 -10.06 -18.14
N LYS A 213 -15.00 -9.37 -18.31
CA LYS A 213 -15.10 -8.21 -19.23
C LYS A 213 -14.10 -7.10 -18.83
N ALA A 214 -14.00 -6.78 -17.54
CA ALA A 214 -13.06 -5.78 -17.06
C ALA A 214 -11.59 -6.21 -17.21
N VAL A 215 -11.28 -7.47 -16.92
CA VAL A 215 -9.94 -8.05 -17.14
C VAL A 215 -9.55 -7.93 -18.60
N HIS A 216 -10.42 -8.38 -19.50
CA HIS A 216 -10.18 -8.35 -20.94
C HIS A 216 -9.98 -6.92 -21.46
N TYR A 217 -10.80 -5.96 -20.99
CA TYR A 217 -10.68 -4.55 -21.37
C TYR A 217 -9.28 -3.98 -21.08
N PHE A 218 -8.71 -4.25 -19.90
CA PHE A 218 -7.36 -3.81 -19.56
C PHE A 218 -6.26 -4.60 -20.30
N GLN A 219 -6.46 -5.91 -20.50
CA GLN A 219 -5.51 -6.73 -21.23
C GLN A 219 -5.41 -6.32 -22.71
N GLN A 220 -6.50 -5.90 -23.35
CA GLN A 220 -6.48 -5.34 -24.69
C GLN A 220 -5.67 -4.03 -24.79
N GLN A 221 -5.52 -3.30 -23.67
CA GLN A 221 -4.67 -2.12 -23.58
C GLN A 221 -3.21 -2.45 -23.23
N GLY A 222 -2.84 -3.73 -23.21
CA GLY A 222 -1.50 -4.21 -22.88
C GLY A 222 -1.20 -4.18 -21.37
N LYS A 223 -2.21 -3.98 -20.52
CA LYS A 223 -2.00 -3.91 -19.06
C LYS A 223 -2.01 -5.30 -18.43
N LYS A 224 -1.18 -5.47 -17.41
CA LYS A 224 -1.27 -6.60 -16.47
C LYS A 224 -2.39 -6.35 -15.48
N VAL A 225 -3.14 -7.39 -15.14
CA VAL A 225 -4.30 -7.27 -14.26
C VAL A 225 -4.11 -8.14 -13.02
N LEU A 226 -4.23 -7.54 -11.85
CA LEU A 226 -4.27 -8.21 -10.56
C LEU A 226 -5.70 -8.18 -10.02
N ARG A 227 -6.20 -9.33 -9.57
CA ARG A 227 -7.54 -9.44 -8.96
C ARG A 227 -7.39 -9.59 -7.45
N ILE A 228 -8.18 -8.81 -6.72
CA ILE A 228 -8.26 -8.86 -5.26
C ILE A 228 -9.71 -9.00 -4.81
N ALA A 229 -9.92 -9.29 -3.54
CA ALA A 229 -11.24 -9.21 -2.92
C ALA A 229 -11.76 -7.76 -2.92
N ASP A 230 -13.07 -7.58 -2.86
CA ASP A 230 -13.69 -6.25 -2.77
C ASP A 230 -13.29 -5.56 -1.46
N TYR A 231 -12.55 -4.47 -1.57
CA TYR A 231 -11.90 -3.82 -0.46
C TYR A 231 -12.02 -2.29 -0.57
N PRO A 232 -12.41 -1.57 0.49
CA PRO A 232 -12.60 -0.13 0.44
C PRO A 232 -11.33 0.61 0.03
N GLY A 233 -11.37 1.31 -1.11
CA GLY A 233 -10.25 2.07 -1.66
C GLY A 233 -9.14 1.22 -2.27
N LEU A 234 -9.36 -0.09 -2.42
CA LEU A 234 -8.40 -1.06 -2.94
C LEU A 234 -7.03 -0.98 -2.22
N LEU A 235 -5.91 -1.13 -2.91
CA LEU A 235 -4.58 -1.19 -2.28
C LEU A 235 -3.76 0.09 -2.49
N VAL A 236 -3.66 0.56 -3.73
CA VAL A 236 -2.80 1.71 -4.08
C VAL A 236 -3.43 3.00 -3.59
N TRP A 237 -4.68 3.28 -4.00
CA TRP A 237 -5.40 4.50 -3.61
C TRP A 237 -5.46 4.65 -2.09
N ARG A 238 -5.84 3.58 -1.39
CA ARG A 238 -5.93 3.55 0.07
C ARG A 238 -4.58 3.82 0.73
N THR A 239 -3.52 3.15 0.28
CA THR A 239 -2.17 3.36 0.81
C THR A 239 -1.69 4.80 0.59
N VAL A 240 -1.86 5.33 -0.63
CA VAL A 240 -1.49 6.71 -0.96
C VAL A 240 -2.30 7.71 -0.14
N ALA A 241 -3.61 7.51 -0.01
CA ALA A 241 -4.47 8.37 0.81
C ALA A 241 -4.02 8.41 2.28
N MET A 242 -3.65 7.25 2.84
CA MET A 242 -3.16 7.17 4.21
C MET A 242 -1.77 7.78 4.40
N LEU A 243 -0.87 7.65 3.41
CA LEU A 243 0.43 8.33 3.41
C LEU A 243 0.27 9.86 3.37
N ILE A 244 -0.63 10.36 2.52
CA ILE A 244 -0.95 11.80 2.43
C ILE A 244 -1.56 12.29 3.74
N ASN A 245 -2.52 11.56 4.30
CA ASN A 245 -3.16 11.91 5.58
C ASN A 245 -2.12 12.03 6.70
N GLU A 246 -1.18 11.09 6.80
CA GLU A 246 -0.15 11.11 7.82
C GLU A 246 0.88 12.23 7.60
N ALA A 247 1.24 12.51 6.36
CA ALA A 247 2.11 13.63 6.02
C ALA A 247 1.47 14.98 6.39
N LEU A 248 0.19 15.17 6.08
CA LEU A 248 -0.56 16.37 6.44
C LEU A 248 -0.68 16.54 7.95
N ASP A 249 -0.95 15.46 8.69
CA ASP A 249 -1.00 15.48 10.16
C ASP A 249 0.38 15.85 10.76
N ALA A 250 1.48 15.35 10.18
CA ALA A 250 2.83 15.73 10.59
C ALA A 250 3.09 17.23 10.37
N VAL A 251 2.73 17.77 9.19
CA VAL A 251 2.86 19.20 8.88
C VAL A 251 2.01 20.05 9.84
N GLN A 252 0.75 19.66 10.05
CA GLN A 252 -0.17 20.38 10.96
C GLN A 252 0.37 20.44 12.39
N LYS A 253 1.09 19.40 12.84
CA LYS A 253 1.70 19.33 14.17
C LYS A 253 3.09 19.92 14.23
N GLY A 254 3.62 20.44 13.14
CA GLY A 254 4.89 21.14 13.06
C GLY A 254 6.11 20.24 13.31
N VAL A 255 6.09 19.04 12.74
CA VAL A 255 7.20 18.08 12.82
C VAL A 255 8.33 18.47 11.87
#